data_839984d18b01e665fddaf78b6802d3b4
#
_entry.id   839984d18b01e665fddaf78b6802d3b4
#
_cell.length_a   1.000
_cell.length_b   1.000
_cell.length_c   1.000
_cell.angle_alpha   90.00
_cell.angle_beta   90.00
_cell.angle_gamma   90.00
#
_symmetry.space_group_name_H-M   'P 1'
#
loop_
_entity.id
_entity.type
_entity.pdbx_description
1 polymer ?
#
loop_
_entity_poly.entity_id
_entity_poly.type
_entity_poly.pdbx_seq_one_letter_code
_entity_poly.pdbx_strand_id
1 'polypeptide(L)'
;MMTKKAAAKAPKAELSAAQSIDAAIKRHDDWRGEKLAEVRALIKKADPDVVEDVKWRKPSNNMRGVPVWEHDGLICTGETYKAAVKLTFARGAVLEDPSRLFNSSLDGGTRRAIDIREGDKINEKAFKALIRAAVEENKKAGAQKKTKTKP
;
A
#
# COMPACT_ATOMS: atom_id res chain seq x y z
N MET A 1 -16.11 -31.75 -7.77
CA MET A 1 -15.97 -31.60 -7.27
C MET A 1 -15.75 -31.60 -6.54
N MET A 2 -15.75 -31.45 -6.24
CA MET A 2 -15.57 -31.47 -5.34
C MET A 2 -14.68 -31.14 -4.79
N THR A 3 -14.05 -30.93 -5.08
CA THR A 3 -13.01 -30.76 -4.54
C THR A 3 -12.91 -29.44 -4.26
N LYS A 4 -13.27 -28.73 -4.89
CA LYS A 4 -13.30 -27.54 -4.67
C LYS A 4 -13.83 -27.31 -3.48
N LYS A 5 -14.49 -27.96 -3.12
CA LYS A 5 -15.08 -27.89 -2.05
C LYS A 5 -14.10 -27.77 -1.01
N ALA A 6 -13.09 -28.29 -1.09
CA ALA A 6 -12.15 -28.16 -0.09
C ALA A 6 -11.85 -26.73 0.09
N ALA A 7 -11.80 -26.04 -0.94
CA ALA A 7 -11.51 -24.66 -0.86
C ALA A 7 -12.57 -24.00 -0.06
N ALA A 8 -13.73 -24.40 -0.25
CA ALA A 8 -14.80 -23.77 0.42
C ALA A 8 -14.61 -23.82 1.89
N LYS A 9 -14.06 -24.84 2.39
CA LYS A 9 -14.02 -24.90 3.76
C LYS A 9 -12.89 -24.21 4.23
N ALA A 10 -12.01 -23.99 3.49
CA ALA A 10 -10.91 -23.43 3.93
C ALA A 10 -11.22 -22.19 4.48
N PRO A 11 -11.26 -21.84 5.10
CA PRO A 11 -11.42 -20.81 5.74
C PRO A 11 -11.67 -19.58 5.40
N LYS A 12 -12.56 -19.14 6.03
CA LYS A 12 -12.93 -17.90 5.81
C LYS A 12 -11.77 -17.11 6.05
N ALA A 13 -10.84 -17.50 6.76
CA ALA A 13 -9.75 -16.67 7.07
C ALA A 13 -8.81 -16.64 5.94
N GLU A 14 -9.00 -17.42 4.97
CA GLU A 14 -8.06 -17.47 3.92
C GLU A 14 -8.39 -16.79 2.65
N LEU A 15 -8.77 -15.57 2.72
CA LEU A 15 -8.93 -14.80 1.50
C LEU A 15 -7.56 -14.60 0.89
N SER A 16 -7.49 -14.56 -0.42
CA SER A 16 -6.25 -14.22 -1.08
C SER A 16 -5.92 -12.77 -0.77
N ALA A 17 -4.70 -12.38 -1.04
CA ALA A 17 -4.30 -10.98 -0.83
C ALA A 17 -5.17 -10.05 -1.64
N ALA A 18 -5.42 -10.37 -2.89
CA ALA A 18 -6.26 -9.53 -3.73
C ALA A 18 -7.68 -9.42 -3.18
N GLN A 19 -8.25 -10.52 -2.69
CA GLN A 19 -9.57 -10.50 -2.11
C GLN A 19 -9.60 -9.68 -0.82
N SER A 20 -8.54 -9.71 -0.04
CA SER A 20 -8.45 -8.93 1.18
C SER A 20 -8.41 -7.44 0.87
N ILE A 21 -7.69 -7.05 -0.18
CA ILE A 21 -7.66 -5.66 -0.61
C ILE A 21 -9.04 -5.24 -1.12
N ASP A 22 -9.70 -6.10 -1.91
CA ASP A 22 -11.05 -5.80 -2.40
C ASP A 22 -11.99 -5.57 -1.23
N ALA A 23 -11.90 -6.39 -0.19
CA ALA A 23 -12.76 -6.24 0.98
C ALA A 23 -12.49 -4.93 1.71
N ALA A 24 -11.21 -4.55 1.81
CA ALA A 24 -10.85 -3.30 2.46
C ALA A 24 -11.43 -2.10 1.71
N ILE A 25 -11.40 -2.15 0.38
CA ILE A 25 -11.95 -1.08 -0.43
C ILE A 25 -13.47 -1.03 -0.25
N LYS A 26 -14.13 -2.19 -0.28
CA LYS A 26 -15.57 -2.24 -0.18
C LYS A 26 -16.13 -1.84 1.17
N ARG A 27 -15.30 -1.84 2.21
CA ARG A 27 -15.79 -1.41 3.51
C ARG A 27 -16.15 0.07 3.50
N HIS A 28 -15.63 0.83 2.53
CA HIS A 28 -15.92 2.24 2.41
C HIS A 28 -16.72 2.45 1.13
N ASP A 29 -18.02 2.62 1.27
CA ASP A 29 -18.87 2.77 0.10
C ASP A 29 -19.09 4.24 -0.27
N ASP A 30 -18.06 5.03 -0.07
CA ASP A 30 -18.09 6.45 -0.40
C ASP A 30 -16.79 6.78 -1.15
N TRP A 31 -16.47 8.06 -1.22
CA TRP A 31 -15.31 8.54 -1.98
C TRP A 31 -14.00 7.90 -1.50
N ARG A 32 -13.92 7.49 -0.25
CA ARG A 32 -12.69 6.88 0.27
C ARG A 32 -12.41 5.54 -0.39
N GLY A 33 -13.44 4.74 -0.57
CA GLY A 33 -13.30 3.47 -1.27
C GLY A 33 -12.91 3.68 -2.72
N GLU A 34 -13.53 4.66 -3.38
CA GLU A 34 -13.21 4.96 -4.75
C GLU A 34 -11.77 5.43 -4.89
N LYS A 35 -11.33 6.27 -3.96
CA LYS A 35 -9.96 6.79 -4.00
C LYS A 35 -8.94 5.68 -3.75
N LEU A 36 -9.24 4.80 -2.81
CA LEU A 36 -8.34 3.69 -2.51
C LEU A 36 -8.24 2.75 -3.73
N ALA A 37 -9.36 2.54 -4.44
CA ALA A 37 -9.35 1.72 -5.65
C ALA A 37 -8.50 2.38 -6.75
N GLU A 38 -8.60 3.69 -6.86
CA GLU A 38 -7.82 4.44 -7.83
C GLU A 38 -6.32 4.32 -7.54
N VAL A 39 -5.94 4.47 -6.27
CA VAL A 39 -4.56 4.35 -5.84
C VAL A 39 -4.04 2.95 -6.15
N ARG A 40 -4.84 1.94 -5.84
CA ARG A 40 -4.46 0.56 -6.11
C ARG A 40 -4.16 0.35 -7.59
N ALA A 41 -5.04 0.87 -8.45
CA ALA A 41 -4.86 0.71 -9.88
C ALA A 41 -3.58 1.38 -10.37
N LEU A 42 -3.29 2.56 -9.84
CA LEU A 42 -2.09 3.29 -10.23
C LEU A 42 -0.81 2.59 -9.75
N ILE A 43 -0.84 2.03 -8.56
CA ILE A 43 0.31 1.30 -8.03
C ILE A 43 0.59 0.08 -8.91
N LYS A 44 -0.46 -0.64 -9.29
CA LYS A 44 -0.30 -1.82 -10.12
C LYS A 44 0.18 -1.46 -11.53
N LYS A 45 -0.21 -0.32 -12.04
CA LYS A 45 0.27 0.13 -13.34
C LYS A 45 1.74 0.52 -13.26
N ALA A 46 2.14 1.15 -12.16
CA ALA A 46 3.53 1.56 -12.00
C ALA A 46 4.45 0.36 -11.81
N ASP A 47 3.94 -0.66 -11.13
CA ASP A 47 4.73 -1.84 -10.79
C ASP A 47 3.87 -3.09 -10.93
N PRO A 48 3.84 -3.70 -12.11
CA PRO A 48 3.03 -4.90 -12.31
C PRO A 48 3.40 -6.08 -11.40
N ASP A 49 4.59 -6.06 -10.83
CA ASP A 49 5.03 -7.12 -9.95
C ASP A 49 4.78 -6.83 -8.47
N VAL A 50 4.08 -5.77 -8.16
CA VAL A 50 3.83 -5.38 -6.78
C VAL A 50 3.05 -6.46 -6.06
N VAL A 51 3.38 -6.67 -4.79
CA VAL A 51 2.67 -7.61 -3.94
C VAL A 51 1.71 -6.84 -3.05
N GLU A 52 0.46 -7.24 -3.03
CA GLU A 52 -0.55 -6.59 -2.21
C GLU A 52 -0.87 -7.48 -1.03
N ASP A 53 -1.18 -6.90 0.11
CA ASP A 53 -1.59 -7.67 1.28
C ASP A 53 -2.38 -6.76 2.22
N VAL A 54 -2.94 -7.34 3.26
CA VAL A 54 -3.58 -6.60 4.33
C VAL A 54 -2.94 -7.09 5.62
N LYS A 55 -2.32 -6.19 6.35
CA LYS A 55 -1.57 -6.55 7.55
C LYS A 55 -2.10 -5.87 8.78
N TRP A 56 -1.61 -6.31 9.91
CA TRP A 56 -1.92 -5.73 11.23
C TRP A 56 -3.38 -5.85 11.66
N ARG A 57 -3.98 -7.01 11.37
CA ARG A 57 -5.32 -7.29 11.83
C ARG A 57 -5.28 -7.61 13.31
N LYS A 58 -6.19 -7.03 14.05
CA LYS A 58 -6.30 -7.29 15.46
C LYS A 58 -7.77 -7.44 15.84
N PRO A 59 -8.27 -8.64 15.80
CA PRO A 59 -9.69 -8.87 16.11
C PRO A 59 -10.11 -8.34 17.47
N SER A 60 -9.22 -8.40 18.45
CA SER A 60 -9.58 -7.99 19.78
C SER A 60 -9.92 -6.51 19.91
N ASN A 61 -9.48 -5.68 18.99
CA ASN A 61 -9.85 -4.27 19.04
C ASN A 61 -10.42 -3.83 17.70
N ASN A 62 -11.10 -4.74 17.02
CA ASN A 62 -11.76 -4.47 15.77
C ASN A 62 -10.88 -3.94 14.65
N MET A 63 -9.60 -4.19 14.76
CA MET A 63 -8.71 -3.73 13.73
C MET A 63 -8.80 -4.69 12.57
N ARG A 64 -9.21 -4.22 11.43
CA ARG A 64 -9.42 -5.05 10.26
C ARG A 64 -8.23 -5.13 9.33
N GLY A 65 -7.14 -4.50 9.70
CA GLY A 65 -5.94 -4.52 8.91
C GLY A 65 -5.83 -3.34 7.97
N VAL A 66 -4.66 -3.19 7.41
CA VAL A 66 -4.32 -2.06 6.55
C VAL A 66 -3.79 -2.59 5.24
N PRO A 67 -4.32 -2.11 4.10
CA PRO A 67 -3.76 -2.48 2.81
C PRO A 67 -2.31 -2.05 2.71
N VAL A 68 -1.46 -2.94 2.21
CA VAL A 68 -0.05 -2.62 2.03
C VAL A 68 0.39 -3.06 0.65
N TRP A 69 1.38 -2.39 0.10
CA TRP A 69 1.96 -2.74 -1.19
C TRP A 69 3.46 -2.87 -1.00
N GLU A 70 4.01 -3.98 -1.49
CA GLU A 70 5.39 -4.34 -1.26
C GLU A 70 6.11 -4.77 -2.53
N HIS A 71 7.40 -4.51 -2.58
CA HIS A 71 8.24 -5.02 -3.66
C HIS A 71 9.67 -4.90 -3.10
N ASP A 72 10.26 -6.02 -2.70
CA ASP A 72 11.56 -6.07 -2.03
C ASP A 72 11.53 -5.24 -0.74
N GLY A 73 10.39 -5.21 -0.11
CA GLY A 73 10.16 -4.45 1.12
C GLY A 73 8.91 -3.61 0.97
N LEU A 74 8.52 -3.00 2.05
CA LEU A 74 7.30 -2.20 2.05
C LEU A 74 7.46 -0.95 1.19
N ILE A 75 6.51 -0.73 0.29
CA ILE A 75 6.46 0.50 -0.49
C ILE A 75 5.62 1.49 0.30
N CYS A 76 4.37 1.17 0.50
CA CYS A 76 3.46 2.07 1.22
C CYS A 76 2.27 1.33 1.81
N THR A 77 1.58 2.01 2.71
CA THR A 77 0.35 1.51 3.30
C THR A 77 -0.77 2.46 2.91
N GLY A 78 -2.00 1.95 2.89
CA GLY A 78 -3.17 2.78 2.59
C GLY A 78 -4.15 2.75 3.75
N GLU A 79 -4.21 3.82 4.51
CA GLU A 79 -5.11 3.92 5.64
C GLU A 79 -6.26 4.84 5.28
N THR A 80 -7.45 4.53 5.79
CA THR A 80 -8.60 5.38 5.56
C THR A 80 -9.02 6.00 6.88
N TYR A 81 -9.17 7.31 6.86
CA TYR A 81 -9.65 8.06 8.00
C TYR A 81 -10.94 8.74 7.59
N LYS A 82 -11.62 9.34 8.53
CA LYS A 82 -12.89 9.97 8.25
C LYS A 82 -12.82 10.97 7.10
N ALA A 83 -11.78 11.76 7.06
CA ALA A 83 -11.66 12.83 6.08
C ALA A 83 -10.51 12.67 5.08
N ALA A 84 -9.85 11.54 5.08
CA ALA A 84 -8.69 11.39 4.20
C ALA A 84 -8.34 9.92 3.96
N VAL A 85 -7.76 9.67 2.82
CA VAL A 85 -7.09 8.40 2.56
C VAL A 85 -5.60 8.74 2.66
N LYS A 86 -4.89 8.08 3.54
CA LYS A 86 -3.48 8.38 3.77
C LYS A 86 -2.59 7.28 3.24
N LEU A 87 -1.64 7.65 2.41
CA LEU A 87 -0.67 6.72 1.88
C LEU A 87 0.66 7.04 2.55
N THR A 88 1.18 6.11 3.34
CA THR A 88 2.45 6.33 4.04
C THR A 88 3.53 5.51 3.37
N PHE A 89 4.54 6.19 2.86
CA PHE A 89 5.66 5.56 2.18
C PHE A 89 6.75 5.27 3.19
N ALA A 90 7.13 4.01 3.31
CA ALA A 90 8.07 3.56 4.33
C ALA A 90 9.42 4.25 4.24
N ARG A 91 9.87 4.53 3.03
CA ARG A 91 11.15 5.21 2.83
C ARG A 91 10.98 6.56 2.19
N GLY A 92 9.85 7.19 2.44
CA GLY A 92 9.51 8.45 1.78
C GLY A 92 10.56 9.53 1.92
N ALA A 93 11.25 9.56 3.06
CA ALA A 93 12.22 10.62 3.32
C ALA A 93 13.39 10.65 2.33
N VAL A 94 13.72 9.51 1.71
CA VAL A 94 14.82 9.47 0.75
C VAL A 94 14.35 9.53 -0.69
N LEU A 95 13.06 9.62 -0.92
CA LEU A 95 12.55 9.68 -2.29
C LEU A 95 12.52 11.12 -2.78
N GLU A 96 12.86 11.30 -4.05
CA GLU A 96 12.71 12.60 -4.65
C GLU A 96 11.24 12.78 -4.96
N ASP A 97 10.72 13.93 -4.67
CA ASP A 97 9.30 14.22 -4.85
C ASP A 97 9.18 15.61 -5.49
N PRO A 98 9.59 15.72 -6.75
CA PRO A 98 9.60 17.04 -7.41
C PRO A 98 8.22 17.66 -7.55
N SER A 99 7.18 16.84 -7.58
CA SER A 99 5.82 17.36 -7.71
C SER A 99 5.18 17.63 -6.34
N ARG A 100 5.94 17.44 -5.28
CA ARG A 100 5.49 17.69 -3.92
C ARG A 100 4.20 16.98 -3.56
N LEU A 101 4.18 15.66 -3.83
CA LEU A 101 3.03 14.85 -3.48
C LEU A 101 2.94 14.64 -1.97
N PHE A 102 4.07 14.49 -1.29
CA PHE A 102 4.03 14.29 0.15
C PHE A 102 3.55 15.56 0.83
N ASN A 103 2.52 15.45 1.61
CA ASN A 103 1.94 16.60 2.31
C ASN A 103 1.65 16.28 3.78
N SER A 104 2.17 15.18 4.29
CA SER A 104 1.93 14.78 5.67
C SER A 104 3.15 14.02 6.16
N SER A 105 3.33 13.95 7.46
CA SER A 105 4.44 13.26 8.10
C SER A 105 5.79 13.79 7.60
N LEU A 106 5.85 15.08 7.33
CA LEU A 106 7.04 15.68 6.73
C LEU A 106 8.24 15.75 7.67
N ASP A 107 8.00 15.58 8.97
CA ASP A 107 9.08 15.60 9.94
C ASP A 107 9.58 14.19 10.27
N GLY A 108 9.03 13.17 9.65
CA GLY A 108 9.44 11.82 9.93
C GLY A 108 10.87 11.57 9.47
N GLY A 109 11.60 10.75 10.20
CA GLY A 109 12.97 10.41 9.84
C GLY A 109 13.07 9.54 8.60
N THR A 110 12.11 8.65 8.38
CA THR A 110 12.13 7.77 7.23
C THR A 110 10.84 7.81 6.44
N ARG A 111 9.73 8.06 7.08
CA ARG A 111 8.42 8.02 6.42
C ARG A 111 7.94 9.36 5.95
N ARG A 112 7.17 9.34 4.89
CA ARG A 112 6.45 10.51 4.40
C ARG A 112 5.09 10.03 3.94
N ALA A 113 4.10 10.88 3.97
CA ALA A 113 2.75 10.47 3.62
C ALA A 113 2.06 11.46 2.69
N ILE A 114 1.07 10.92 1.98
CA ILE A 114 0.19 11.72 1.14
C ILE A 114 -1.20 11.57 1.73
N ASP A 115 -1.80 12.69 2.15
CA ASP A 115 -3.17 12.70 2.59
C ASP A 115 -4.02 13.13 1.39
N ILE A 116 -4.94 12.28 0.97
CA ILE A 116 -5.83 12.57 -0.14
C ILE A 116 -7.21 12.82 0.42
N ARG A 117 -7.77 13.97 0.14
CA ARG A 117 -9.08 14.32 0.65
C ARG A 117 -10.12 14.25 -0.45
N GLU A 118 -11.39 14.33 -0.05
CA GLU A 118 -12.47 14.24 -1.01
C GLU A 118 -12.31 15.34 -2.05
N GLY A 119 -12.42 14.98 -3.30
CA GLY A 119 -12.28 15.95 -4.39
C GLY A 119 -10.87 16.15 -4.90
N ASP A 120 -9.88 15.64 -4.17
CA ASP A 120 -8.49 15.78 -4.61
C ASP A 120 -8.25 14.89 -5.82
N LYS A 121 -7.48 15.41 -6.76
CA LYS A 121 -7.13 14.62 -7.94
C LYS A 121 -5.70 14.17 -7.78
N ILE A 122 -5.44 12.93 -8.17
CA ILE A 122 -4.10 12.38 -8.08
C ILE A 122 -3.36 12.71 -9.37
N ASN A 123 -2.16 13.27 -9.24
CA ASN A 123 -1.30 13.48 -10.40
C ASN A 123 -0.74 12.10 -10.75
N GLU A 124 -1.38 11.43 -11.69
CA GLU A 124 -1.07 10.03 -11.98
C GLU A 124 0.37 9.80 -12.40
N LYS A 125 0.87 10.65 -13.25
CA LYS A 125 2.25 10.50 -13.74
C LYS A 125 3.24 10.63 -12.59
N ALA A 126 3.08 11.64 -11.77
CA ALA A 126 3.97 11.89 -10.64
C ALA A 126 3.85 10.76 -9.60
N PHE A 127 2.63 10.29 -9.37
CA PHE A 127 2.41 9.22 -8.40
C PHE A 127 3.07 7.92 -8.86
N LYS A 128 2.91 7.58 -10.13
CA LYS A 128 3.53 6.36 -10.65
C LYS A 128 5.06 6.45 -10.59
N ALA A 129 5.60 7.63 -10.85
CA ALA A 129 7.05 7.83 -10.75
C ALA A 129 7.52 7.64 -9.32
N LEU A 130 6.73 8.11 -8.35
CA LEU A 130 7.06 7.97 -6.94
C LEU A 130 7.05 6.49 -6.53
N ILE A 131 6.08 5.72 -7.01
CA ILE A 131 6.03 4.29 -6.73
C ILE A 131 7.27 3.60 -7.28
N ARG A 132 7.65 3.91 -8.51
CA ARG A 132 8.84 3.30 -9.11
C ARG A 132 10.10 3.66 -8.35
N ALA A 133 10.18 4.91 -7.88
CA ALA A 133 11.33 5.34 -7.09
C ALA A 133 11.39 4.57 -5.77
N ALA A 134 10.24 4.32 -5.15
CA ALA A 134 10.19 3.55 -3.91
C ALA A 134 10.67 2.12 -4.12
N VAL A 135 10.29 1.50 -5.25
CA VAL A 135 10.74 0.16 -5.57
C VAL A 135 12.26 0.14 -5.72
N GLU A 136 12.82 1.14 -6.41
CA GLU A 136 14.26 1.21 -6.61
C GLU A 136 15.00 1.38 -5.28
N GLU A 137 14.46 2.18 -4.37
CA GLU A 137 15.07 2.34 -3.06
C GLU A 137 15.05 1.04 -2.27
N ASN A 138 13.97 0.29 -2.37
CA ASN A 138 13.89 -1.00 -1.70
C ASN A 138 14.91 -1.98 -2.25
N LYS A 139 15.12 -1.96 -3.56
CA LYS A 139 16.10 -2.84 -4.18
C LYS A 139 17.51 -2.48 -3.73
N LYS A 140 17.81 -1.19 -3.64
CA LYS A 140 19.12 -0.75 -3.18
C LYS A 140 19.34 -1.16 -1.73
N ALA A 141 18.34 -0.98 -0.89
CA ALA A 141 18.44 -1.34 0.52
C ALA A 141 18.65 -2.84 0.68
N GLY A 142 17.95 -3.64 -0.12
CA GLY A 142 18.09 -5.08 -0.10
C GLY A 142 19.49 -5.52 -0.52
N ALA A 143 20.02 -4.89 -1.55
CA ALA A 143 21.36 -5.22 -2.02
C ALA A 143 22.41 -4.84 -0.98
N GLN A 144 22.26 -3.68 -0.36
CA GLN A 144 23.20 -3.26 0.67
C GLN A 144 23.12 -4.18 1.88
N LYS A 145 21.91 -4.62 2.22
CA LYS A 145 21.74 -5.48 3.33
C LYS A 145 22.43 -6.81 3.08
N LYS A 146 22.30 -7.35 1.88
CA LYS A 146 22.93 -8.60 1.53
C LYS A 146 24.42 -8.45 1.59
N THR A 147 24.95 -7.36 1.11
CA THR A 147 26.37 -7.12 1.12
C THR A 147 26.87 -7.06 2.54
N LYS A 148 26.15 -6.39 3.43
CA LYS A 148 26.57 -6.28 4.79
C LYS A 148 26.53 -7.58 5.55
N THR A 149 25.60 -8.46 5.26
CA THR A 149 25.50 -9.70 5.99
C THR A 149 26.50 -10.73 5.52
N LYS A 150 27.21 -10.47 4.45
CA LYS A 150 28.15 -11.44 4.01
C LYS A 150 29.41 -11.27 4.76
N PRO A 151 29.96 -12.30 5.31
CA PRO A 151 31.18 -12.25 6.10
C PRO A 151 32.37 -11.86 5.27
#